data_33fd05c6ca12751476ce9383800e5608
#
_entry.id   33fd05c6ca12751476ce9383800e5608
#
_cell.length_a   1.000
_cell.length_b   1.000
_cell.length_c   1.000
_cell.angle_alpha   90.00
_cell.angle_beta   90.00
_cell.angle_gamma   90.00
#
_symmetry.space_group_name_H-M   'P 1'
#
loop_
_entity.id
_entity.type
_entity.pdbx_description
1 polymer ?
#
loop_
_entity_poly.entity_id
_entity_poly.type
_entity_poly.pdbx_seq_one_letter_code
_entity_poly.pdbx_strand_id
1 'polypeptide(L)'
;MIVDDLNVYKLSNIVRFSQQSKIKNESVAEHSFYVVWFVNRICTKYELCDTIRLLAMEAATLHDIPEVITNDITYDVKKMIPEVRALLQPYEENVIKEHSVRAHKVLFHPETPEELLAKRIVKHADILSVLQYCQNEEALGNKGFTELRQATERRVEKSKKQLMNLIDTVKQKEEH
;
A
#
# COMPACT_ATOMS: atom_id res chain seq x y z
N MET A 1 -9.58 22.41 -3.60
CA MET A 1 -8.37 21.78 -4.17
C MET A 1 -7.49 21.34 -3.01
N ILE A 2 -7.35 20.06 -2.80
CA ILE A 2 -6.67 19.53 -1.61
C ILE A 2 -5.22 19.19 -1.96
N VAL A 3 -5.00 18.50 -3.06
CA VAL A 3 -3.67 18.18 -3.60
C VAL A 3 -3.71 18.45 -5.09
N ASP A 4 -2.81 19.27 -5.57
CA ASP A 4 -2.60 19.50 -7.01
C ASP A 4 -1.36 18.72 -7.50
N ASP A 5 -1.18 18.65 -8.81
CA ASP A 5 -0.11 17.88 -9.43
C ASP A 5 1.29 18.31 -8.97
N LEU A 6 1.46 19.59 -8.62
CA LEU A 6 2.73 20.11 -8.10
C LEU A 6 2.99 19.68 -6.65
N ASN A 7 1.92 19.50 -5.86
CA ASN A 7 2.04 19.07 -4.48
C ASN A 7 2.44 17.59 -4.36
N VAL A 8 2.11 16.74 -5.33
CA VAL A 8 2.50 15.32 -5.33
C VAL A 8 4.01 15.16 -5.21
N TYR A 9 4.79 16.07 -5.79
CA TYR A 9 6.26 16.05 -5.65
C TYR A 9 6.73 16.11 -4.19
N LYS A 10 5.94 16.65 -3.27
CA LYS A 10 6.27 16.70 -1.83
C LYS A 10 6.47 15.31 -1.23
N LEU A 11 5.83 14.27 -1.78
CA LEU A 11 6.04 12.89 -1.34
C LEU A 11 7.50 12.45 -1.40
N SER A 12 8.30 13.04 -2.29
CA SER A 12 9.76 12.79 -2.36
C SER A 12 10.52 13.30 -1.16
N ASN A 13 9.95 14.24 -0.40
CA ASN A 13 10.56 14.84 0.78
C ASN A 13 10.04 14.26 2.10
N ILE A 14 8.99 13.43 2.06
CA ILE A 14 8.42 12.78 3.23
C ILE A 14 9.16 11.48 3.45
N VAL A 15 9.91 11.41 4.55
CA VAL A 15 10.77 10.27 4.86
C VAL A 15 10.02 9.31 5.78
N ARG A 16 9.91 8.06 5.33
CA ARG A 16 9.27 6.97 6.08
C ARG A 16 10.17 6.48 7.22
N PHE A 17 9.57 5.80 8.18
CA PHE A 17 10.28 5.31 9.38
C PHE A 17 11.04 6.42 10.12
N SER A 18 10.47 7.61 10.21
CA SER A 18 11.10 8.79 10.83
C SER A 18 11.50 8.58 12.29
N GLN A 19 10.84 7.66 13.00
CA GLN A 19 11.12 7.32 14.40
C GLN A 19 12.20 6.23 14.57
N GLN A 20 12.73 5.68 13.47
CA GLN A 20 13.71 4.60 13.49
C GLN A 20 15.10 5.10 13.07
N SER A 21 16.14 4.60 13.74
CA SER A 21 17.52 4.79 13.26
C SER A 21 17.73 3.94 12.01
N LYS A 22 17.95 4.58 10.87
CA LYS A 22 18.08 3.95 9.57
C LYS A 22 19.36 4.38 8.85
N ILE A 23 19.88 3.51 7.99
CA ILE A 23 21.07 3.77 7.19
C ILE A 23 20.69 4.47 5.89
N LYS A 24 19.60 4.03 5.25
CA LYS A 24 19.08 4.61 4.02
C LYS A 24 17.68 5.19 4.23
N ASN A 25 17.48 6.44 3.84
CA ASN A 25 16.15 7.02 3.79
C ASN A 25 15.35 6.39 2.64
N GLU A 26 14.07 6.18 2.87
CA GLU A 26 13.06 5.88 1.85
C GLU A 26 11.99 6.97 1.92
N SER A 27 11.70 7.61 0.80
CA SER A 27 10.60 8.57 0.70
C SER A 27 9.27 7.85 0.44
N VAL A 28 8.16 8.53 0.72
CA VAL A 28 6.81 8.02 0.37
C VAL A 28 6.67 7.82 -1.14
N ALA A 29 7.31 8.67 -1.95
CA ALA A 29 7.33 8.51 -3.41
C ALA A 29 8.05 7.23 -3.85
N GLU A 30 9.22 6.91 -3.27
CA GLU A 30 9.94 5.67 -3.55
C GLU A 30 9.13 4.44 -3.12
N HIS A 31 8.53 4.49 -1.92
CA HIS A 31 7.63 3.45 -1.45
C HIS A 31 6.47 3.21 -2.42
N SER A 32 5.77 4.26 -2.82
CA SER A 32 4.64 4.16 -3.76
C SER A 32 5.07 3.54 -5.09
N PHE A 33 6.27 3.87 -5.60
CA PHE A 33 6.84 3.20 -6.78
C PHE A 33 7.00 1.69 -6.55
N TYR A 34 7.58 1.28 -5.42
CA TYR A 34 7.75 -0.14 -5.12
C TYR A 34 6.41 -0.87 -4.93
N VAL A 35 5.42 -0.23 -4.34
CA VAL A 35 4.07 -0.81 -4.23
C VAL A 35 3.47 -1.08 -5.62
N VAL A 36 3.53 -0.10 -6.54
CA VAL A 36 3.08 -0.28 -7.94
C VAL A 36 3.87 -1.39 -8.64
N TRP A 37 5.19 -1.45 -8.42
CA TRP A 37 6.03 -2.53 -8.95
C TRP A 37 5.57 -3.91 -8.47
N PHE A 38 5.34 -4.08 -7.16
CA PHE A 38 4.85 -5.34 -6.61
C PHE A 38 3.44 -5.69 -7.10
N VAL A 39 2.54 -4.71 -7.23
CA VAL A 39 1.21 -4.92 -7.84
C VAL A 39 1.35 -5.51 -9.23
N ASN A 40 2.17 -4.91 -10.09
CA ASN A 40 2.40 -5.42 -11.44
C ASN A 40 2.98 -6.85 -11.43
N ARG A 41 3.95 -7.13 -10.55
CA ARG A 41 4.54 -8.47 -10.38
C ARG A 41 3.52 -9.51 -9.93
N ILE A 42 2.63 -9.17 -9.00
CA ILE A 42 1.56 -10.04 -8.52
C ILE A 42 0.59 -10.34 -9.66
N CYS A 43 0.10 -9.31 -10.36
CA CYS A 43 -0.83 -9.49 -11.47
C CYS A 43 -0.25 -10.36 -12.58
N THR A 44 1.03 -10.17 -12.93
CA THR A 44 1.73 -11.00 -13.92
C THR A 44 1.88 -12.44 -13.45
N LYS A 45 2.32 -12.64 -12.20
CA LYS A 45 2.55 -13.99 -11.63
C LYS A 45 1.31 -14.86 -11.60
N TYR A 46 0.16 -14.24 -11.31
CA TYR A 46 -1.11 -14.96 -11.18
C TYR A 46 -2.00 -14.82 -12.42
N GLU A 47 -1.47 -14.24 -13.52
CA GLU A 47 -2.15 -14.09 -14.82
C GLU A 47 -3.53 -13.43 -14.67
N LEU A 48 -3.59 -12.37 -13.85
CA LEU A 48 -4.82 -11.64 -13.61
C LEU A 48 -5.18 -10.76 -14.81
N CYS A 49 -6.48 -10.64 -15.10
CA CYS A 49 -6.98 -9.85 -16.21
C CYS A 49 -6.63 -8.36 -16.10
N ASP A 50 -6.65 -7.66 -17.23
CA ASP A 50 -6.25 -6.24 -17.30
C ASP A 50 -7.16 -5.33 -16.45
N THR A 51 -8.42 -5.68 -16.27
CA THR A 51 -9.35 -4.94 -15.39
C THR A 51 -8.83 -4.92 -13.95
N ILE A 52 -8.49 -6.08 -13.38
CA ILE A 52 -7.98 -6.19 -12.01
C ILE A 52 -6.63 -5.48 -11.90
N ARG A 53 -5.76 -5.67 -12.90
CA ARG A 53 -4.46 -5.00 -12.97
C ARG A 53 -4.61 -3.48 -12.94
N LEU A 54 -5.47 -2.92 -13.78
CA LEU A 54 -5.70 -1.48 -13.86
C LEU A 54 -6.24 -0.92 -12.55
N LEU A 55 -7.25 -1.57 -11.96
CA LEU A 55 -7.82 -1.20 -10.65
C LEU A 55 -6.75 -1.18 -9.55
N ALA A 56 -5.93 -2.22 -9.48
CA ALA A 56 -4.90 -2.34 -8.46
C ALA A 56 -3.75 -1.33 -8.66
N MET A 57 -3.31 -1.10 -9.90
CA MET A 57 -2.25 -0.14 -10.19
C MET A 57 -2.68 1.30 -9.91
N GLU A 58 -3.89 1.69 -10.30
CA GLU A 58 -4.43 3.02 -10.03
C GLU A 58 -4.58 3.24 -8.51
N ALA A 59 -5.15 2.26 -7.79
CA ALA A 59 -5.27 2.33 -6.34
C ALA A 59 -3.90 2.38 -5.64
N ALA A 60 -2.91 1.62 -6.11
CA ALA A 60 -1.55 1.63 -5.58
C ALA A 60 -0.83 2.97 -5.82
N THR A 61 -1.08 3.61 -6.96
CA THR A 61 -0.50 4.93 -7.27
C THR A 61 -1.01 6.01 -6.31
N LEU A 62 -2.26 5.90 -5.86
CA LEU A 62 -2.95 6.95 -5.09
C LEU A 62 -3.01 6.68 -3.59
N HIS A 63 -2.66 5.46 -3.11
CA HIS A 63 -2.95 5.04 -1.73
C HIS A 63 -2.33 5.95 -0.64
N ASP A 64 -1.14 6.51 -0.90
CA ASP A 64 -0.41 7.39 0.03
C ASP A 64 -0.39 8.88 -0.41
N ILE A 65 -1.14 9.27 -1.46
CA ILE A 65 -1.26 10.67 -1.87
C ILE A 65 -1.72 11.59 -0.72
N PRO A 66 -2.63 11.19 0.19
CA PRO A 66 -3.01 12.01 1.33
C PRO A 66 -1.84 12.43 2.23
N GLU A 67 -0.75 11.68 2.24
CA GLU A 67 0.44 11.96 3.05
C GLU A 67 1.17 13.26 2.64
N VAL A 68 0.88 13.80 1.46
CA VAL A 68 1.34 15.16 1.06
C VAL A 68 1.01 16.21 2.13
N ILE A 69 -0.09 16.05 2.85
CA ILE A 69 -0.54 16.97 3.91
C ILE A 69 -0.29 16.39 5.31
N THR A 70 -0.58 15.10 5.51
CA THR A 70 -0.52 14.48 6.85
C THR A 70 0.89 14.04 7.26
N ASN A 71 1.83 13.99 6.31
CA ASN A 71 3.08 13.24 6.42
C ASN A 71 2.84 11.74 6.68
N ASP A 72 3.93 10.94 6.74
CA ASP A 72 3.88 9.52 7.10
C ASP A 72 3.55 9.36 8.59
N ILE A 73 2.26 9.16 8.88
CA ILE A 73 1.82 8.78 10.23
C ILE A 73 1.96 7.28 10.37
N THR A 74 2.90 6.87 11.21
CA THR A 74 3.30 5.47 11.32
C THR A 74 2.14 4.55 11.71
N TYR A 75 2.20 3.30 11.24
CA TYR A 75 1.21 2.27 11.57
C TYR A 75 0.98 2.11 13.07
N ASP A 76 2.05 2.21 13.88
CA ASP A 76 1.95 2.05 15.34
C ASP A 76 1.14 3.19 15.98
N VAL A 77 1.28 4.44 15.51
CA VAL A 77 0.45 5.55 15.97
C VAL A 77 -1.03 5.31 15.61
N LYS A 78 -1.31 4.94 14.36
CA LYS A 78 -2.69 4.63 13.91
C LYS A 78 -3.30 3.44 14.66
N LYS A 79 -2.48 2.51 15.17
CA LYS A 79 -2.91 1.35 15.95
C LYS A 79 -3.11 1.67 17.44
N MET A 80 -2.19 2.45 18.03
CA MET A 80 -2.24 2.78 19.47
C MET A 80 -3.27 3.86 19.79
N ILE A 81 -3.58 4.72 18.81
CA ILE A 81 -4.53 5.83 18.96
C ILE A 81 -5.57 5.71 17.82
N PRO A 82 -6.61 4.86 17.99
CA PRO A 82 -7.62 4.65 16.94
C PRO A 82 -8.35 5.92 16.51
N GLU A 83 -8.44 6.93 17.38
CA GLU A 83 -9.04 8.22 17.12
C GLU A 83 -8.30 8.98 16.02
N VAL A 84 -6.96 8.85 15.94
CA VAL A 84 -6.15 9.44 14.87
C VAL A 84 -6.59 8.87 13.52
N ARG A 85 -6.78 7.55 13.45
CA ARG A 85 -7.26 6.90 12.24
C ARG A 85 -8.67 7.38 11.86
N ALA A 86 -9.57 7.44 12.83
CA ALA A 86 -10.95 7.88 12.59
C ALA A 86 -11.02 9.34 12.11
N LEU A 87 -10.12 10.20 12.61
CA LEU A 87 -10.03 11.60 12.18
C LEU A 87 -9.46 11.74 10.76
N LEU A 88 -8.45 10.94 10.41
CA LEU A 88 -7.76 11.03 9.13
C LEU A 88 -8.55 10.39 7.99
N GLN A 89 -9.28 9.31 8.25
CA GLN A 89 -9.94 8.53 7.22
C GLN A 89 -10.86 9.37 6.31
N PRO A 90 -11.75 10.24 6.79
CA PRO A 90 -12.59 11.06 5.91
C PRO A 90 -11.78 11.99 5.01
N TYR A 91 -10.65 12.50 5.49
CA TYR A 91 -9.74 13.32 4.70
C TYR A 91 -9.05 12.47 3.62
N GLU A 92 -8.49 11.30 3.99
CA GLU A 92 -7.83 10.37 3.07
C GLU A 92 -8.79 9.93 1.95
N GLU A 93 -10.03 9.58 2.30
CA GLU A 93 -11.09 9.22 1.35
C GLU A 93 -11.41 10.35 0.38
N ASN A 94 -11.56 11.58 0.88
CA ASN A 94 -11.89 12.75 0.04
C ASN A 94 -10.76 13.06 -0.95
N VAL A 95 -9.51 13.08 -0.48
CA VAL A 95 -8.34 13.32 -1.34
C VAL A 95 -8.28 12.29 -2.47
N ILE A 96 -8.39 11.01 -2.16
CA ILE A 96 -8.32 9.96 -3.16
C ILE A 96 -9.50 10.04 -4.12
N LYS A 97 -10.72 10.33 -3.62
CA LYS A 97 -11.92 10.48 -4.44
C LYS A 97 -11.82 11.64 -5.45
N GLU A 98 -11.20 12.75 -5.07
CA GLU A 98 -10.96 13.89 -5.98
C GLU A 98 -10.02 13.52 -7.14
N HIS A 99 -9.06 12.62 -6.91
CA HIS A 99 -8.13 12.16 -7.95
C HIS A 99 -8.69 11.00 -8.77
N SER A 100 -9.39 10.06 -8.13
CA SER A 100 -10.02 8.92 -8.79
C SER A 100 -11.16 8.33 -7.98
N VAL A 101 -12.37 8.43 -8.49
CA VAL A 101 -13.56 7.75 -7.93
C VAL A 101 -13.35 6.24 -7.90
N ARG A 102 -12.69 5.69 -8.92
CA ARG A 102 -12.40 4.25 -9.05
C ARG A 102 -11.41 3.77 -7.99
N ALA A 103 -10.29 4.47 -7.82
CA ALA A 103 -9.33 4.15 -6.75
C ALA A 103 -9.95 4.28 -5.35
N HIS A 104 -10.78 5.31 -5.13
CA HIS A 104 -11.54 5.48 -3.90
C HIS A 104 -12.44 4.27 -3.61
N LYS A 105 -13.21 3.80 -4.60
CA LYS A 105 -14.01 2.57 -4.45
C LYS A 105 -13.14 1.38 -4.05
N VAL A 106 -12.08 1.12 -4.79
CA VAL A 106 -11.15 0.00 -4.51
C VAL A 106 -10.61 0.08 -3.09
N LEU A 107 -10.12 1.22 -2.65
CA LEU A 107 -9.42 1.34 -1.36
C LEU A 107 -10.37 1.33 -0.15
N PHE A 108 -11.54 1.93 -0.27
CA PHE A 108 -12.43 2.13 0.89
C PHE A 108 -13.73 1.33 0.81
N HIS A 109 -14.37 1.26 -0.35
CA HIS A 109 -15.72 0.72 -0.53
C HIS A 109 -15.82 -0.27 -1.70
N PRO A 110 -15.00 -1.36 -1.73
CA PRO A 110 -15.07 -2.33 -2.81
C PRO A 110 -16.41 -3.06 -2.79
N GLU A 111 -17.11 -3.07 -3.92
CA GLU A 111 -18.44 -3.69 -4.09
C GLU A 111 -18.38 -4.95 -4.95
N THR A 112 -17.39 -5.04 -5.86
CA THR A 112 -17.24 -6.20 -6.74
C THR A 112 -16.10 -7.12 -6.31
N PRO A 113 -16.09 -8.39 -6.73
CA PRO A 113 -14.98 -9.31 -6.47
C PRO A 113 -13.64 -8.79 -7.01
N GLU A 114 -13.64 -8.13 -8.17
CA GLU A 114 -12.46 -7.56 -8.82
C GLU A 114 -11.91 -6.37 -8.00
N GLU A 115 -12.78 -5.49 -7.51
CA GLU A 115 -12.39 -4.38 -6.63
C GLU A 115 -11.83 -4.90 -5.30
N LEU A 116 -12.46 -5.92 -4.72
CA LEU A 116 -11.99 -6.55 -3.48
C LEU A 116 -10.62 -7.22 -3.68
N LEU A 117 -10.45 -7.91 -4.81
CA LEU A 117 -9.15 -8.51 -5.17
C LEU A 117 -8.09 -7.44 -5.40
N ALA A 118 -8.41 -6.38 -6.15
CA ALA A 118 -7.51 -5.25 -6.38
C ALA A 118 -7.06 -4.60 -5.06
N LYS A 119 -7.99 -4.33 -4.13
CA LYS A 119 -7.68 -3.85 -2.76
C LYS A 119 -6.73 -4.78 -2.03
N ARG A 120 -6.96 -6.09 -2.12
CA ARG A 120 -6.11 -7.08 -1.45
C ARG A 120 -4.72 -7.16 -2.05
N ILE A 121 -4.61 -7.01 -3.37
CA ILE A 121 -3.32 -6.94 -4.08
C ILE A 121 -2.52 -5.73 -3.61
N VAL A 122 -3.13 -4.53 -3.58
CA VAL A 122 -2.47 -3.30 -3.10
C VAL A 122 -1.98 -3.48 -1.66
N LYS A 123 -2.83 -3.99 -0.76
CA LYS A 123 -2.44 -4.20 0.63
C LYS A 123 -1.32 -5.22 0.80
N HIS A 124 -1.27 -6.25 -0.04
CA HIS A 124 -0.17 -7.23 -0.03
C HIS A 124 1.12 -6.62 -0.57
N ALA A 125 1.02 -5.85 -1.64
CA ALA A 125 2.15 -5.14 -2.25
C ALA A 125 2.77 -4.11 -1.30
N ASP A 126 1.95 -3.35 -0.56
CA ASP A 126 2.39 -2.43 0.48
C ASP A 126 3.22 -3.15 1.56
N ILE A 127 2.73 -4.28 2.09
CA ILE A 127 3.47 -5.07 3.08
C ILE A 127 4.78 -5.63 2.49
N LEU A 128 4.80 -6.02 1.22
CA LEU A 128 6.02 -6.48 0.53
C LEU A 128 7.05 -5.37 0.40
N SER A 129 6.64 -4.14 0.11
CA SER A 129 7.53 -2.98 0.05
C SER A 129 8.19 -2.72 1.41
N VAL A 130 7.42 -2.75 2.50
CA VAL A 130 7.96 -2.65 3.87
C VAL A 130 8.97 -3.77 4.16
N LEU A 131 8.67 -5.02 3.79
CA LEU A 131 9.59 -6.15 3.99
C LEU A 131 10.89 -5.94 3.22
N GLN A 132 10.82 -5.51 1.97
CA GLN A 132 12.00 -5.24 1.15
C GLN A 132 12.88 -4.16 1.76
N TYR A 133 12.28 -3.08 2.27
CA TYR A 133 13.02 -2.02 2.95
C TYR A 133 13.73 -2.56 4.21
N CYS A 134 13.06 -3.33 5.06
CA CYS A 134 13.66 -3.93 6.25
C CYS A 134 14.83 -4.87 5.89
N GLN A 135 14.69 -5.68 4.84
CA GLN A 135 15.75 -6.56 4.36
C GLN A 135 16.97 -5.76 3.83
N ASN A 136 16.72 -4.64 3.15
CA ASN A 136 17.80 -3.77 2.67
C ASN A 136 18.55 -3.11 3.84
N GLU A 137 17.85 -2.63 4.88
CA GLU A 137 18.48 -2.08 6.07
C GLU A 137 19.35 -3.12 6.79
N GLU A 138 18.86 -4.36 6.95
CA GLU A 138 19.67 -5.43 7.55
C GLU A 138 20.88 -5.81 6.67
N ALA A 139 20.73 -5.85 5.36
CA ALA A 139 21.83 -6.11 4.43
C ALA A 139 22.93 -5.02 4.51
N LEU A 140 22.55 -3.78 4.87
CA LEU A 140 23.48 -2.69 5.16
C LEU A 140 24.09 -2.76 6.58
N GLY A 141 23.68 -3.73 7.40
CA GLY A 141 24.18 -3.94 8.75
C GLY A 141 23.31 -3.39 9.87
N ASN A 142 22.12 -2.85 9.55
CA ASN A 142 21.21 -2.27 10.56
C ASN A 142 20.39 -3.34 11.27
N LYS A 143 20.94 -3.90 12.35
CA LYS A 143 20.24 -4.90 13.19
C LYS A 143 18.99 -4.37 13.90
N GLY A 144 18.80 -3.05 13.98
CA GLY A 144 17.61 -2.43 14.56
C GLY A 144 16.31 -2.75 13.79
N PHE A 145 16.42 -3.21 12.54
CA PHE A 145 15.28 -3.63 11.72
C PHE A 145 14.91 -5.12 11.82
N THR A 146 15.68 -5.93 12.54
CA THR A 146 15.46 -7.39 12.63
C THR A 146 14.06 -7.76 13.14
N GLU A 147 13.62 -7.14 14.24
CA GLU A 147 12.29 -7.43 14.80
C GLU A 147 11.16 -7.00 13.86
N LEU A 148 11.29 -5.80 13.27
CA LEU A 148 10.30 -5.28 12.30
C LEU A 148 10.24 -6.16 11.06
N ARG A 149 11.39 -6.62 10.53
CA ARG A 149 11.46 -7.57 9.42
C ARG A 149 10.71 -8.86 9.74
N GLN A 150 11.01 -9.50 10.89
CA GLN A 150 10.36 -10.76 11.28
C GLN A 150 8.85 -10.58 11.48
N ALA A 151 8.42 -9.47 12.08
CA ALA A 151 7.01 -9.14 12.21
C ALA A 151 6.33 -8.96 10.85
N THR A 152 7.04 -8.29 9.92
CA THR A 152 6.54 -8.05 8.56
C THR A 152 6.47 -9.33 7.74
N GLU A 153 7.43 -10.26 7.87
CA GLU A 153 7.38 -11.59 7.25
C GLU A 153 6.11 -12.35 7.64
N ARG A 154 5.77 -12.37 8.94
CA ARG A 154 4.51 -12.99 9.40
C ARG A 154 3.27 -12.32 8.79
N ARG A 155 3.30 -10.99 8.62
CA ARG A 155 2.22 -10.25 7.95
C ARG A 155 2.12 -10.59 6.46
N VAL A 156 3.25 -10.74 5.77
CA VAL A 156 3.32 -11.17 4.36
C VAL A 156 2.66 -12.53 4.19
N GLU A 157 3.04 -13.52 5.01
CA GLU A 157 2.48 -14.87 4.92
C GLU A 157 0.94 -14.88 5.16
N LYS A 158 0.47 -14.14 6.16
CA LYS A 158 -0.97 -14.00 6.43
C LYS A 158 -1.69 -13.32 5.25
N SER A 159 -1.13 -12.23 4.74
CA SER A 159 -1.70 -11.48 3.62
C SER A 159 -1.73 -12.30 2.34
N LYS A 160 -0.66 -13.08 2.07
CA LYS A 160 -0.57 -13.98 0.92
C LYS A 160 -1.68 -15.05 0.93
N LYS A 161 -1.93 -15.69 2.08
CA LYS A 161 -3.04 -16.66 2.20
C LYS A 161 -4.39 -16.04 1.85
N GLN A 162 -4.65 -14.83 2.37
CA GLN A 162 -5.89 -14.11 2.08
C GLN A 162 -6.00 -13.71 0.59
N LEU A 163 -4.89 -13.32 -0.02
CA LEU A 163 -4.81 -13.00 -1.44
C LEU A 163 -5.12 -14.22 -2.31
N MET A 164 -4.48 -15.37 -2.02
CA MET A 164 -4.69 -16.61 -2.77
C MET A 164 -6.15 -17.05 -2.76
N ASN A 165 -6.80 -17.04 -1.60
CA ASN A 165 -8.22 -17.39 -1.49
C ASN A 165 -9.12 -16.50 -2.38
N LEU A 166 -8.80 -15.22 -2.50
CA LEU A 166 -9.58 -14.32 -3.37
C LEU A 166 -9.29 -14.56 -4.86
N ILE A 167 -8.03 -14.83 -5.23
CA ILE A 167 -7.68 -15.18 -6.60
C ILE A 167 -8.45 -16.43 -7.04
N ASP A 168 -8.44 -17.48 -6.23
CA ASP A 168 -9.17 -18.72 -6.53
C ASP A 168 -10.67 -18.47 -6.69
N THR A 169 -11.25 -17.63 -5.82
CA THR A 169 -12.67 -17.26 -5.89
C THR A 169 -13.02 -16.50 -7.17
N VAL A 170 -12.17 -15.59 -7.60
CA VAL A 170 -12.42 -14.79 -8.83
C VAL A 170 -12.27 -15.66 -10.07
N LYS A 171 -11.22 -16.49 -10.16
CA LYS A 171 -10.98 -17.39 -11.31
C LYS A 171 -12.10 -18.41 -11.49
N GLN A 172 -12.63 -18.99 -10.41
CA GLN A 172 -13.76 -19.92 -10.48
C GLN A 172 -15.04 -19.28 -11.05
N LYS A 173 -15.21 -17.94 -10.87
CA LYS A 173 -16.36 -17.22 -11.44
C LYS A 173 -16.20 -16.87 -12.92
N GLU A 174 -14.96 -16.76 -13.42
CA GLU A 174 -14.68 -16.52 -14.83
C GLU A 174 -14.88 -17.78 -15.70
N GLU A 175 -14.85 -18.97 -15.07
CA GLU A 175 -15.02 -20.27 -15.76
C GLU A 175 -16.50 -20.72 -15.88
N HIS A 176 -17.46 -20.00 -15.27
CA HIS A 176 -18.90 -20.31 -15.26
C HIS A 176 -19.72 -19.19 -15.90
#